data_73c6a11f287e584cf5b36000313d86bd
#
_entry.id   73c6a11f287e584cf5b36000313d86bd
#
_cell.length_a   1.000
_cell.length_b   1.000
_cell.length_c   1.000
_cell.angle_alpha   90.00
_cell.angle_beta   90.00
_cell.angle_gamma   90.00
#
_symmetry.space_group_name_H-M   'P 1'
#
loop_
_entity.id
_entity.type
_entity.pdbx_description
1 polymer ?
#
loop_
_entity_poly.entity_id
_entity_poly.type
_entity_poly.pdbx_seq_one_letter_code
_entity_poly.pdbx_strand_id
1 'polypeptide(L)'
;MSRKRRVSDDEIFARMDALMRKKRLFLRKQLSRDDMAREVLTNRTYITRALKGRGLNFSQFVNAYRAQYAIELMLSDRYKDTPPEDIAEMSGFSHVDTMNRYIKKSAGCGACAMREKVFGPDGN
;
A
#
# COMPACT_ATOMS: atom_id res chain seq x y z
N MET A 1 25.87 14.24 -29.33
CA MET A 1 25.30 12.90 -29.29
C MET A 1 24.64 12.63 -27.94
N SER A 2 23.44 12.18 -28.00
CA SER A 2 22.73 11.92 -26.76
C SER A 2 22.95 10.49 -26.34
N ARG A 3 23.46 10.32 -25.16
CA ARG A 3 23.63 9.01 -24.57
C ARG A 3 22.39 8.65 -23.78
N LYS A 4 21.87 7.47 -24.02
CA LYS A 4 20.76 6.99 -23.26
C LYS A 4 21.13 6.90 -21.78
N ARG A 5 20.50 7.73 -20.96
CA ARG A 5 20.78 7.73 -19.53
C ARG A 5 20.14 6.51 -18.89
N ARG A 6 20.92 5.81 -18.07
CA ARG A 6 20.41 4.70 -17.29
C ARG A 6 19.59 5.26 -16.13
N VAL A 7 18.34 4.82 -16.02
CA VAL A 7 17.48 5.23 -14.92
C VAL A 7 17.93 4.51 -13.66
N SER A 8 18.17 5.27 -12.60
CA SER A 8 18.62 4.71 -11.34
C SER A 8 17.48 4.00 -10.61
N ASP A 9 17.86 3.12 -9.67
CA ASP A 9 16.88 2.45 -8.82
C ASP A 9 16.09 3.45 -7.99
N ASP A 10 16.73 4.52 -7.53
CA ASP A 10 16.03 5.57 -6.77
C ASP A 10 15.00 6.30 -7.62
N GLU A 11 15.31 6.55 -8.89
CA GLU A 11 14.34 7.17 -9.81
C GLU A 11 13.15 6.25 -10.04
N ILE A 12 13.40 4.97 -10.24
CA ILE A 12 12.33 3.99 -10.44
C ILE A 12 11.44 3.93 -9.19
N PHE A 13 12.06 3.87 -8.02
CA PHE A 13 11.30 3.85 -6.77
C PHE A 13 10.45 5.12 -6.62
N ALA A 14 11.03 6.28 -6.92
CA ALA A 14 10.32 7.55 -6.83
C ALA A 14 9.12 7.59 -7.78
N ARG A 15 9.25 7.04 -9.00
CA ARG A 15 8.14 6.95 -9.94
C ARG A 15 7.03 6.05 -9.43
N MET A 16 7.42 4.90 -8.86
CA MET A 16 6.45 3.98 -8.28
C MET A 16 5.68 4.62 -7.12
N ASP A 17 6.42 5.29 -6.23
CA ASP A 17 5.80 5.98 -5.09
C ASP A 17 4.83 7.06 -5.55
N ALA A 18 5.22 7.85 -6.54
CA ALA A 18 4.37 8.90 -7.08
C ALA A 18 3.07 8.34 -7.66
N LEU A 19 3.14 7.22 -8.40
CA LEU A 19 1.95 6.60 -8.98
C LEU A 19 1.05 6.01 -7.90
N MET A 20 1.64 5.41 -6.86
CA MET A 20 0.86 4.91 -5.75
C MET A 20 0.07 6.05 -5.09
N ARG A 21 0.71 7.18 -4.85
CA ARG A 21 0.06 8.31 -4.18
C ARG A 21 -0.93 9.04 -5.08
N LYS A 22 -0.61 9.26 -6.34
CA LYS A 22 -1.44 10.03 -7.26
C LYS A 22 -2.58 9.23 -7.86
N LYS A 23 -2.29 8.03 -8.34
CA LYS A 23 -3.27 7.18 -9.03
C LYS A 23 -3.85 6.09 -8.15
N ARG A 24 -3.34 5.94 -6.94
CA ARG A 24 -3.77 4.91 -5.99
C ARG A 24 -3.80 3.53 -6.62
N LEU A 25 -2.72 3.17 -7.32
CA LEU A 25 -2.63 1.88 -7.99
C LEU A 25 -2.78 0.71 -7.02
N PHE A 26 -2.45 0.91 -5.75
CA PHE A 26 -2.58 -0.13 -4.74
C PHE A 26 -4.04 -0.61 -4.55
N LEU A 27 -5.02 0.15 -5.04
CA LEU A 27 -6.43 -0.26 -4.95
C LEU A 27 -6.76 -1.36 -5.95
N ARG A 28 -5.91 -1.59 -6.95
CA ARG A 28 -6.06 -2.73 -7.84
C ARG A 28 -5.65 -3.98 -7.07
N LYS A 29 -6.59 -4.88 -6.82
CA LYS A 29 -6.35 -6.06 -5.98
C LYS A 29 -5.26 -6.97 -6.53
N GLN A 30 -5.19 -7.10 -7.85
CA GLN A 30 -4.22 -7.97 -8.52
C GLN A 30 -3.10 -7.21 -9.19
N LEU A 31 -2.76 -6.06 -8.65
CA LEU A 31 -1.65 -5.27 -9.17
C LEU A 31 -0.37 -6.10 -9.17
N SER A 32 0.27 -6.24 -10.32
CA SER A 32 1.48 -7.05 -10.49
C SER A 32 2.70 -6.18 -10.76
N ARG A 33 3.88 -6.80 -10.65
CA ARG A 33 5.12 -6.12 -11.01
C ARG A 33 5.12 -5.71 -12.48
N ASP A 34 4.52 -6.54 -13.35
CA ASP A 34 4.42 -6.22 -14.77
C ASP A 34 3.54 -5.00 -15.00
N ASP A 35 2.43 -4.90 -14.27
CA ASP A 35 1.56 -3.73 -14.32
C ASP A 35 2.33 -2.48 -13.92
N MET A 36 3.06 -2.56 -12.80
CA MET A 36 3.85 -1.44 -12.32
C MET A 36 4.94 -1.06 -13.32
N ALA A 37 5.60 -2.06 -13.91
CA ALA A 37 6.64 -1.83 -14.90
C ALA A 37 6.11 -1.05 -16.10
N ARG A 38 4.91 -1.39 -16.56
CA ARG A 38 4.26 -0.65 -17.66
C ARG A 38 3.96 0.79 -17.27
N GLU A 39 3.48 0.99 -16.03
CA GLU A 39 3.13 2.32 -15.56
C GLU A 39 4.34 3.24 -15.44
N VAL A 40 5.49 2.72 -15.02
CA VAL A 40 6.70 3.52 -14.87
C VAL A 40 7.64 3.45 -16.07
N LEU A 41 7.22 2.77 -17.14
CA LEU A 41 7.95 2.66 -18.40
C LEU A 41 9.31 1.97 -18.24
N THR A 42 9.28 0.82 -17.58
CA THR A 42 10.46 -0.01 -17.39
C THR A 42 10.07 -1.49 -17.50
N ASN A 43 10.85 -2.39 -16.94
CA ASN A 43 10.53 -3.81 -16.94
C ASN A 43 10.54 -4.36 -15.50
N ARG A 44 10.03 -5.58 -15.36
CA ARG A 44 9.90 -6.21 -14.06
C ARG A 44 11.22 -6.36 -13.31
N THR A 45 12.31 -6.62 -14.02
CA THR A 45 13.62 -6.77 -13.41
C THR A 45 14.05 -5.50 -12.68
N TYR A 46 13.82 -4.33 -13.29
CA TYR A 46 14.17 -3.06 -12.66
C TYR A 46 13.27 -2.74 -11.48
N ILE A 47 11.99 -3.12 -11.54
CA ILE A 47 11.08 -2.97 -10.41
C ILE A 47 11.60 -3.79 -9.22
N THR A 48 11.90 -5.06 -9.46
CA THR A 48 12.41 -5.97 -8.42
C THR A 48 13.71 -5.43 -7.81
N ARG A 49 14.62 -4.94 -8.65
CA ARG A 49 15.92 -4.44 -8.20
C ARG A 49 15.78 -3.17 -7.36
N ALA A 50 14.91 -2.25 -7.78
CA ALA A 50 14.67 -1.02 -7.03
C ALA A 50 14.11 -1.30 -5.64
N LEU A 51 13.21 -2.28 -5.54
CA LEU A 51 12.63 -2.67 -4.25
C LEU A 51 13.62 -3.41 -3.37
N LYS A 52 14.40 -4.31 -3.98
CA LYS A 52 15.39 -5.10 -3.26
C LYS A 52 16.44 -4.20 -2.60
N GLY A 53 16.82 -3.12 -3.25
CA GLY A 53 17.74 -2.15 -2.68
C GLY A 53 17.23 -1.49 -1.40
N ARG A 54 15.93 -1.57 -1.15
CA ARG A 54 15.29 -1.04 0.06
C ARG A 54 14.79 -2.14 0.99
N GLY A 55 15.20 -3.38 0.73
CA GLY A 55 14.81 -4.52 1.56
C GLY A 55 13.35 -4.92 1.43
N LEU A 56 12.72 -4.62 0.29
CA LEU A 56 11.30 -4.87 0.08
C LEU A 56 11.05 -5.84 -1.07
N ASN A 57 10.00 -6.64 -0.94
CA ASN A 57 9.44 -7.32 -2.10
C ASN A 57 8.22 -6.54 -2.58
N PHE A 58 7.65 -6.93 -3.71
CA PHE A 58 6.55 -6.19 -4.31
C PHE A 58 5.30 -6.18 -3.41
N SER A 59 4.98 -7.33 -2.81
CA SER A 59 3.83 -7.42 -1.90
C SER A 59 3.97 -6.49 -0.70
N GLN A 60 5.16 -6.46 -0.11
CA GLN A 60 5.42 -5.57 1.01
C GLN A 60 5.26 -4.10 0.60
N PHE A 61 5.78 -3.77 -0.57
CA PHE A 61 5.67 -2.41 -1.10
C PHE A 61 4.21 -1.99 -1.28
N VAL A 62 3.43 -2.81 -1.98
CA VAL A 62 2.03 -2.49 -2.26
C VAL A 62 1.19 -2.47 -0.98
N ASN A 63 1.36 -3.48 -0.14
CA ASN A 63 0.54 -3.61 1.07
C ASN A 63 0.81 -2.50 2.09
N ALA A 64 1.99 -1.88 2.05
CA ALA A 64 2.26 -0.73 2.91
C ALA A 64 1.34 0.46 2.58
N TYR A 65 1.11 0.72 1.29
CA TYR A 65 0.18 1.77 0.87
C TYR A 65 -1.27 1.40 1.22
N ARG A 66 -1.63 0.14 1.01
CA ARG A 66 -2.97 -0.34 1.35
C ARG A 66 -3.24 -0.19 2.84
N ALA A 67 -2.25 -0.53 3.68
CA ALA A 67 -2.38 -0.41 5.13
C ALA A 67 -2.52 1.05 5.56
N GLN A 68 -1.76 1.95 4.95
CA GLN A 68 -1.86 3.36 5.26
C GLN A 68 -3.26 3.90 4.94
N TYR A 69 -3.80 3.51 3.80
CA TYR A 69 -5.15 3.92 3.42
C TYR A 69 -6.20 3.31 4.35
N ALA A 70 -6.03 2.02 4.70
CA ALA A 70 -6.92 1.35 5.63
C ALA A 70 -6.92 2.04 7.00
N ILE A 71 -5.75 2.45 7.47
CA ILE A 71 -5.63 3.21 8.72
C ILE A 71 -6.43 4.51 8.64
N GLU A 72 -6.30 5.24 7.54
CA GLU A 72 -7.06 6.47 7.34
C GLU A 72 -8.56 6.22 7.42
N LEU A 73 -9.03 5.14 6.79
CA LEU A 73 -10.46 4.78 6.83
C LEU A 73 -10.90 4.39 8.23
N MET A 74 -10.09 3.57 8.92
CA MET A 74 -10.42 3.11 10.28
C MET A 74 -10.52 4.27 11.26
N LEU A 75 -9.75 5.33 11.05
CA LEU A 75 -9.73 6.50 11.93
C LEU A 75 -10.70 7.60 11.47
N SER A 76 -11.38 7.40 10.35
CA SER A 76 -12.34 8.36 9.84
C SER A 76 -13.69 8.23 10.52
N ASP A 77 -14.24 9.33 10.98
CA ASP A 77 -15.57 9.35 11.58
C ASP A 77 -16.63 8.82 10.61
N ARG A 78 -16.45 9.10 9.32
CA ARG A 78 -17.37 8.65 8.28
C ARG A 78 -17.50 7.12 8.22
N TYR A 79 -16.41 6.42 8.52
CA TYR A 79 -16.35 4.95 8.39
C TYR A 79 -16.26 4.24 9.75
N LYS A 80 -16.56 4.93 10.84
CA LYS A 80 -16.38 4.36 12.18
C LYS A 80 -17.20 3.10 12.44
N ASP A 81 -18.32 2.95 11.76
CA ASP A 81 -19.19 1.77 11.89
C ASP A 81 -19.01 0.75 10.76
N THR A 82 -18.10 1.00 9.85
CA THR A 82 -17.84 0.09 8.73
C THR A 82 -17.04 -1.12 9.22
N PRO A 83 -17.50 -2.35 8.95
CA PRO A 83 -16.78 -3.54 9.39
C PRO A 83 -15.35 -3.61 8.84
N PRO A 84 -14.40 -4.17 9.59
CA PRO A 84 -13.01 -4.28 9.12
C PRO A 84 -12.88 -5.00 7.78
N GLU A 85 -13.72 -6.00 7.51
CA GLU A 85 -13.70 -6.72 6.25
C GLU A 85 -13.98 -5.78 5.06
N ASP A 86 -14.90 -4.84 5.26
CA ASP A 86 -15.24 -3.87 4.22
C ASP A 86 -14.12 -2.83 4.06
N ILE A 87 -13.47 -2.44 5.15
CA ILE A 87 -12.31 -1.56 5.11
C ILE A 87 -11.19 -2.23 4.30
N ALA A 88 -10.97 -3.53 4.53
CA ALA A 88 -9.96 -4.29 3.78
C ALA A 88 -10.27 -4.24 2.28
N GLU A 89 -11.52 -4.49 1.92
CA GLU A 89 -11.97 -4.44 0.53
C GLU A 89 -11.74 -3.06 -0.08
N MET A 90 -12.12 -2.02 0.63
CA MET A 90 -11.99 -0.63 0.16
C MET A 90 -10.54 -0.21 -0.03
N SER A 91 -9.63 -0.79 0.72
CA SER A 91 -8.21 -0.43 0.68
C SER A 91 -7.37 -1.33 -0.23
N GLY A 92 -8.02 -2.25 -0.94
CA GLY A 92 -7.37 -3.10 -1.93
C GLY A 92 -6.87 -4.45 -1.42
N PHE A 93 -7.05 -4.75 -0.15
CA PHE A 93 -6.67 -6.05 0.41
C PHE A 93 -7.67 -7.13 -0.02
N SER A 94 -7.15 -8.33 -0.27
CA SER A 94 -8.01 -9.47 -0.55
C SER A 94 -8.53 -10.13 0.73
N HIS A 95 -7.81 -9.95 1.85
CA HIS A 95 -8.16 -10.58 3.12
C HIS A 95 -7.93 -9.62 4.29
N VAL A 96 -8.88 -9.63 5.22
CA VAL A 96 -8.80 -8.78 6.41
C VAL A 96 -7.59 -9.16 7.29
N ASP A 97 -7.21 -10.43 7.30
CA ASP A 97 -6.06 -10.88 8.09
C ASP A 97 -4.76 -10.23 7.59
N THR A 98 -4.62 -10.13 6.29
CA THR A 98 -3.46 -9.47 5.69
C THR A 98 -3.44 -7.99 6.06
N MET A 99 -4.60 -7.33 5.98
CA MET A 99 -4.74 -5.93 6.39
C MET A 99 -4.30 -5.76 7.84
N ASN A 100 -4.82 -6.58 8.74
CA ASN A 100 -4.50 -6.48 10.17
C ASN A 100 -3.02 -6.68 10.44
N ARG A 101 -2.39 -7.62 9.74
CA ARG A 101 -0.96 -7.87 9.91
C ARG A 101 -0.13 -6.64 9.54
N TYR A 102 -0.47 -5.99 8.43
CA TYR A 102 0.26 -4.79 8.00
C TYR A 102 -0.06 -3.57 8.86
N ILE A 103 -1.30 -3.43 9.31
CA ILE A 103 -1.67 -2.34 10.22
C ILE A 103 -0.93 -2.50 11.54
N LYS A 104 -0.88 -3.72 12.08
CA LYS A 104 -0.17 -3.98 13.33
C LYS A 104 1.31 -3.65 13.23
N LYS A 105 1.92 -3.97 12.08
CA LYS A 105 3.32 -3.68 11.82
C LYS A 105 3.59 -2.17 11.83
N SER A 106 2.67 -1.40 11.29
CA SER A 106 2.79 0.04 11.13
C SER A 106 2.38 0.82 12.37
N ALA A 107 1.28 0.42 13.01
CA ALA A 107 0.65 1.15 14.12
C ALA A 107 0.86 0.51 15.49
N GLY A 108 1.39 -0.70 15.54
CA GLY A 108 1.60 -1.40 16.81
C GLY A 108 0.39 -2.13 17.35
N CYS A 109 -0.77 -1.97 16.72
CA CYS A 109 -2.00 -2.67 17.13
C CYS A 109 -2.87 -2.93 15.90
N GLY A 110 -3.82 -3.85 16.02
CA GLY A 110 -4.72 -4.18 14.93
C GLY A 110 -5.77 -3.10 14.68
N ALA A 111 -6.53 -3.28 13.59
CA ALA A 111 -7.52 -2.30 13.15
C ALA A 111 -8.58 -2.01 14.21
N CYS A 112 -9.15 -3.05 14.81
CA CYS A 112 -10.21 -2.87 15.80
C CYS A 112 -9.69 -2.17 17.05
N ALA A 113 -8.50 -2.55 17.53
CA ALA A 113 -7.90 -1.90 18.69
C ALA A 113 -7.62 -0.43 18.44
N MET A 114 -7.18 -0.10 17.24
CA MET A 114 -6.91 1.27 16.85
C MET A 114 -8.20 2.09 16.83
N ARG A 115 -9.26 1.53 16.28
CA ARG A 115 -10.57 2.18 16.21
C ARG A 115 -11.13 2.46 17.64
N GLU A 116 -10.97 1.49 18.54
CA GLU A 116 -11.40 1.65 19.92
C GLU A 116 -10.69 2.81 20.62
N LYS A 117 -9.41 2.99 20.35
CA LYS A 117 -8.64 4.09 20.95
C LYS A 117 -9.18 5.46 20.55
N VAL A 118 -9.76 5.56 19.37
CA VAL A 118 -10.27 6.83 18.86
C VAL A 118 -11.75 7.03 19.18
N PHE A 119 -12.57 5.99 19.01
CA PHE A 119 -14.03 6.10 19.11
C PHE A 119 -14.63 5.41 20.33
N GLY A 120 -13.82 4.70 21.12
CA GLY A 120 -14.31 3.98 22.29
C GLY A 120 -14.67 2.53 21.98
N PRO A 121 -14.89 1.70 23.04
CA PRO A 121 -15.06 0.25 22.91
C PRO A 121 -16.19 -0.20 21.99
N ASP A 122 -17.23 0.60 21.82
CA ASP A 122 -18.40 0.25 21.02
C ASP A 122 -18.35 0.84 19.62
N GLY A 123 -17.26 1.51 19.28
CA GLY A 123 -17.17 2.22 18.02
C GLY A 123 -17.97 3.51 18.02
N ASN A 124 -18.43 3.93 19.16
CA ASN A 124 -19.23 5.15 19.32
C ASN A 124 -18.40 6.27 19.88
#